data_a6206ce3babb631a25e725dae0dbdccf
#
_entry.id   a6206ce3babb631a25e725dae0dbdccf
#
_cell.length_a   1.000
_cell.length_b   1.000
_cell.length_c   1.000
_cell.angle_alpha   90.00
_cell.angle_beta   90.00
_cell.angle_gamma   90.00
#
_symmetry.space_group_name_H-M   'P 1'
#
loop_
_entity.id
_entity.type
_entity.pdbx_description
1 polymer ?
#
loop_
_entity_poly.entity_id
_entity_poly.type
_entity_poly.pdbx_seq_one_letter_code
_entity_poly.pdbx_strand_id
1 'polypeptide(L)' 'MGAEETCRLAADLAEEFGEQVSRVAERAIATLEADGFTERALIWRAIHAILADIAANRFDPYAPIAIH' A
#
# COMPACT_ATOMS: atom_id res chain seq x y z
N MET A 1 -3.97 13.04 3.57
CA MET A 1 -3.76 11.76 4.27
C MET A 1 -2.32 11.68 4.72
N GLY A 2 -2.09 11.36 5.99
CA GLY A 2 -0.73 11.27 6.52
C GLY A 2 -0.09 9.91 6.23
N ALA A 3 1.24 9.85 6.37
CA ALA A 3 2.01 8.63 6.13
C ALA A 3 1.55 7.48 7.04
N GLU A 4 1.22 7.78 8.30
CA GLU A 4 0.75 6.79 9.24
C GLU A 4 -0.58 6.18 8.81
N GLU A 5 -1.51 7.01 8.33
CA GLU A 5 -2.79 6.52 7.82
C GLU A 5 -2.60 5.68 6.57
N THR A 6 -1.68 6.08 5.70
CA THR A 6 -1.36 5.33 4.48
C THR A 6 -0.80 3.95 4.84
N CYS A 7 0.11 3.88 5.80
CA CYS A 7 0.67 2.60 6.26
C CYS A 7 -0.40 1.69 6.86
N ARG A 8 -1.30 2.26 7.65
CA ARG A 8 -2.39 1.49 8.25
C ARG A 8 -3.34 0.95 7.19
N LEU A 9 -3.68 1.78 6.21
CA LEU A 9 -4.54 1.36 5.11
C LEU A 9 -3.89 0.24 4.30
N ALA A 10 -2.59 0.36 4.01
CA ALA A 10 -1.85 -0.68 3.31
C ALA A 10 -1.88 -2.01 4.08
N ALA A 11 -1.67 -1.95 5.40
CA ALA A 11 -1.70 -3.14 6.25
C ALA A 11 -3.08 -3.78 6.27
N ASP A 12 -4.14 -2.98 6.36
CA ASP A 12 -5.52 -3.47 6.34
C ASP A 12 -5.84 -4.14 5.00
N LEU A 13 -5.41 -3.54 3.90
CA LEU A 13 -5.60 -4.12 2.57
C LEU A 13 -4.85 -5.45 2.43
N ALA A 14 -3.64 -5.53 2.96
CA ALA A 14 -2.85 -6.76 2.93
C ALA A 14 -3.55 -7.88 3.70
N GLU A 15 -4.15 -7.58 4.85
CA GLU A 15 -4.92 -8.56 5.60
C GLU A 15 -6.16 -9.03 4.86
N GLU A 16 -6.88 -8.10 4.22
CA GLU A 16 -8.14 -8.41 3.57
C GLU A 16 -7.96 -9.18 2.27
N PHE A 17 -6.99 -8.79 1.45
CA PHE A 17 -6.80 -9.36 0.11
C PHE A 17 -5.65 -10.37 0.02
N GLY A 18 -4.78 -10.41 1.02
CA GLY A 18 -3.66 -11.34 1.05
C GLY A 18 -2.73 -11.15 -0.14
N GLU A 19 -2.39 -12.23 -0.84
CA GLU A 19 -1.45 -12.20 -1.95
C GLU A 19 -1.96 -11.43 -3.17
N GLN A 20 -3.27 -11.17 -3.25
CA GLN A 20 -3.86 -10.47 -4.38
C GLN A 20 -3.81 -8.96 -4.22
N VAL A 21 -3.37 -8.46 -3.07
CA VAL A 21 -3.40 -7.03 -2.78
C VAL A 21 -2.60 -6.20 -3.77
N SER A 22 -1.46 -6.70 -4.24
CA SER A 22 -0.66 -5.98 -5.24
C SER A 22 -1.40 -5.80 -6.55
N ARG A 23 -2.14 -6.81 -6.99
CA ARG A 23 -2.95 -6.72 -8.20
C ARG A 23 -4.08 -5.72 -8.05
N VAL A 24 -4.72 -5.70 -6.87
CA VAL A 24 -5.78 -4.73 -6.57
C VAL A 24 -5.22 -3.32 -6.65
N ALA A 25 -4.06 -3.07 -6.05
CA ALA A 25 -3.41 -1.77 -6.08
C ALA A 25 -3.03 -1.36 -7.51
N GLU A 26 -2.43 -2.27 -8.28
CA GLU A 26 -2.06 -1.99 -9.67
C GLU A 26 -3.27 -1.65 -10.53
N ARG A 27 -4.36 -2.37 -10.37
CA ARG A 27 -5.60 -2.11 -11.10
C ARG A 27 -6.18 -0.76 -10.71
N ALA A 28 -6.18 -0.43 -9.43
CA ALA A 28 -6.66 0.86 -8.95
C ALA A 28 -5.85 2.01 -9.54
N ILE A 29 -4.53 1.88 -9.57
CA ILE A 29 -3.64 2.90 -10.16
C ILE A 29 -3.97 3.08 -11.64
N ALA A 30 -4.05 1.99 -12.40
CA ALA A 30 -4.31 2.04 -13.83
C ALA A 30 -5.65 2.71 -14.11
N THR A 31 -6.70 2.34 -13.38
CA THR A 31 -8.04 2.90 -13.56
C THR A 31 -8.05 4.39 -13.23
N LEU A 32 -7.45 4.79 -12.13
CA LEU A 32 -7.41 6.19 -11.71
C LEU A 32 -6.61 7.05 -12.68
N GLU A 33 -5.50 6.55 -13.18
CA GLU A 33 -4.70 7.27 -14.17
C GLU A 33 -5.45 7.42 -15.49
N ALA A 34 -6.15 6.38 -15.94
CA ALA A 34 -6.95 6.43 -17.14
C ALA A 34 -8.09 7.45 -17.06
N ASP A 35 -8.66 7.61 -15.87
CA ASP A 35 -9.76 8.55 -15.63
C ASP A 35 -9.27 9.97 -15.27
N GLY A 36 -7.96 10.17 -15.18
CA GLY A 36 -7.38 11.48 -14.87
C GLY A 36 -7.30 11.83 -13.40
N PHE A 37 -7.55 10.88 -12.50
CA PHE A 37 -7.47 11.10 -11.05
C PHE A 37 -6.04 10.90 -10.55
N THR A 38 -5.14 11.78 -10.97
CA THR A 38 -3.71 11.63 -10.70
C THR A 38 -3.34 11.69 -9.22
N GLU A 39 -4.01 12.53 -8.44
CA GLU A 39 -3.73 12.62 -7.00
C GLU A 39 -4.09 11.31 -6.28
N ARG A 40 -5.22 10.72 -6.61
CA ARG A 40 -5.64 9.44 -6.04
C ARG A 40 -4.71 8.31 -6.48
N ALA A 41 -4.26 8.36 -7.72
CA ALA A 41 -3.29 7.39 -8.22
C ALA A 41 -1.97 7.46 -7.46
N LEU A 42 -1.52 8.66 -7.10
CA LEU A 42 -0.31 8.84 -6.29
C LEU A 42 -0.44 8.22 -4.91
N ILE A 43 -1.60 8.35 -4.27
CA ILE A 43 -1.88 7.72 -2.97
C ILE A 43 -1.78 6.19 -3.12
N TRP A 44 -2.39 5.63 -4.16
CA TRP A 44 -2.33 4.19 -4.42
C TRP A 44 -0.93 3.70 -4.77
N ARG A 45 -0.12 4.52 -5.43
CA ARG A 45 1.29 4.20 -5.67
C ARG A 45 2.07 4.10 -4.38
N ALA A 46 1.82 5.01 -3.43
CA ALA A 46 2.43 4.95 -2.11
C ALA A 46 2.01 3.67 -1.36
N ILE A 47 0.72 3.33 -1.42
CA ILE A 47 0.21 2.09 -0.82
C ILE A 47 0.90 0.88 -1.45
N HIS A 48 1.01 0.85 -2.77
CA HIS A 48 1.66 -0.25 -3.49
C HIS A 48 3.12 -0.42 -3.07
N ALA A 49 3.85 0.66 -2.90
CA ALA A 49 5.24 0.63 -2.44
C ALA A 49 5.35 0.03 -1.04
N ILE A 50 4.46 0.41 -0.13
CA ILE A 50 4.42 -0.12 1.22
C ILE A 50 4.09 -1.62 1.21
N LEU A 51 3.13 -2.03 0.36
CA LEU A 51 2.76 -3.43 0.21
C LEU A 51 3.94 -4.27 -0.28
N ALA A 52 4.73 -3.73 -1.20
CA ALA A 52 5.93 -4.40 -1.69
C ALA A 52 6.96 -4.59 -0.56
N ASP A 53 7.12 -3.61 0.31
CA ASP A 53 8.02 -3.71 1.45
C ASP A 53 7.54 -4.73 2.47
N ILE A 54 6.24 -4.78 2.73
CA ILE A 54 5.64 -5.79 3.61
C ILE A 54 5.87 -7.20 3.05
N ALA A 55 5.63 -7.38 1.76
CA ALA A 55 5.80 -8.66 1.10
C ALA A 55 7.25 -9.13 1.12
N ALA A 56 8.20 -8.21 1.08
CA ALA A 56 9.63 -8.51 1.13
C ALA A 56 10.17 -8.63 2.56
N ASN A 57 9.30 -8.54 3.57
CA ASN A 57 9.68 -8.56 4.99
C ASN A 57 10.63 -7.43 5.40
N ARG A 58 10.60 -6.31 4.67
CA ARG A 58 11.42 -5.14 4.98
C ARG A 58 10.70 -4.16 5.90
N PHE A 59 9.40 -4.31 6.03
CA PHE A 59 8.56 -3.42 6.83
C PHE A 59 7.41 -4.23 7.43
N ASP A 60 7.22 -4.09 8.74
CA ASP A 60 6.09 -4.70 9.43
C ASP A 60 5.40 -3.61 10.27
N PRO A 61 4.19 -3.16 9.85
CA PRO A 61 3.50 -2.07 10.55
C PRO A 61 3.04 -2.45 11.96
N TYR A 62 3.01 -3.73 12.28
CA TYR A 62 2.56 -4.22 13.59
C TYR A 62 3.71 -4.63 14.50
N ALA A 63 4.92 -4.72 13.97
CA ALA A 63 6.07 -5.12 14.77
C ALA A 63 6.56 -3.94 15.61
N PRO A 64 7.02 -4.18 16.84
CA PRO A 64 7.71 -3.13 17.60
C PRO A 64 9.00 -2.77 16.88
N ILE A 65 9.38 -1.50 16.99
CA ILE A 65 10.65 -1.05 16.40
C ILE A 65 11.77 -1.75 17.14
N ALA A 66 12.49 -2.63 16.44
CA ALA A 66 13.64 -3.30 16.99
C ALA A 66 14.88 -2.51 16.60
N ILE A 67 15.56 -2.00 17.59
CA ILE A 67 16.83 -1.29 17.40
C ILE A 67 17.94 -2.28 17.69
N HIS A 68 18.71 -2.57 16.69
CA HIS A 68 19.85 -3.44 16.82
C HIS A 68 21.14 -2.67 16.74
#